data_8661f027671dd67ef9b514e152c49f8a
#
_entry.id   8661f027671dd67ef9b514e152c49f8a
#
_cell.length_a   1.000
_cell.length_b   1.000
_cell.length_c   1.000
_cell.angle_alpha   90.00
_cell.angle_beta   90.00
_cell.angle_gamma   90.00
#
_symmetry.space_group_name_H-M   'P 1'
#
loop_
_entity.id
_entity.type
_entity.pdbx_description
1 polymer ?
#
loop_
_entity_poly.entity_id
_entity_poly.type
_entity_poly.pdbx_seq_one_letter_code
_entity_poly.pdbx_strand_id
1 'polypeptide(L)'
;MNYFNNFYLYVDDQREPLMEYDYWAKSYNEAVSALKTYHSPSHTALLLDLDHDLGEEKTGYDIAKWCVENNIVGIFRVHSMNPVGRKNIEELLTHYGWTEIF
;
A
#
# COMPACT_ATOMS: atom_id res chain seq x y z
N MET A 1 21.43 -5.34 -15.52
CA MET A 1 19.99 -5.41 -15.81
C MET A 1 19.22 -5.86 -14.58
N ASN A 2 18.19 -5.17 -14.26
CA ASN A 2 17.37 -5.51 -13.13
C ASN A 2 16.22 -6.42 -13.59
N TYR A 3 16.20 -7.64 -13.06
CA TYR A 3 15.18 -8.62 -13.42
C TYR A 3 13.92 -8.45 -12.57
N PHE A 4 13.99 -7.61 -11.54
CA PHE A 4 12.88 -7.36 -10.65
C PHE A 4 12.46 -5.92 -10.82
N ASN A 5 11.25 -5.74 -11.28
CA ASN A 5 10.64 -4.43 -11.27
C ASN A 5 10.02 -4.24 -9.89
N ASN A 6 10.63 -3.40 -9.10
CA ASN A 6 10.05 -3.03 -7.81
C ASN A 6 9.05 -1.92 -8.03
N PHE A 7 7.91 -2.03 -7.39
CA PHE A 7 6.91 -0.96 -7.42
C PHE A 7 6.71 -0.45 -6.00
N TYR A 8 7.03 0.82 -5.78
CA TYR A 8 6.92 1.48 -4.49
C TYR A 8 5.77 2.45 -4.55
N LEU A 9 4.67 2.11 -3.85
CA LEU A 9 3.45 2.89 -3.84
C LEU A 9 3.28 3.58 -2.49
N TYR A 10 3.16 4.91 -2.53
CA TYR A 10 2.89 5.73 -1.36
C TYR A 10 1.45 6.21 -1.44
N VAL A 11 0.69 6.05 -0.35
CA VAL A 11 -0.72 6.44 -0.30
C VAL A 11 -0.95 7.41 0.85
N ASP A 12 -1.30 8.63 0.53
CA ASP A 12 -1.60 9.69 1.48
C ASP A 12 -2.32 10.81 0.72
N ASP A 13 -3.41 11.33 1.27
CA ASP A 13 -4.19 12.35 0.58
C ASP A 13 -3.59 13.76 0.74
N GLN A 14 -2.68 13.96 1.69
CA GLN A 14 -2.17 15.29 2.02
C GLN A 14 -0.66 15.39 2.08
N ARG A 15 0.01 14.43 2.71
CA ARG A 15 1.45 14.53 2.98
C ARG A 15 2.28 13.98 1.84
N GLU A 16 3.14 14.84 1.31
CA GLU A 16 4.11 14.44 0.30
C GLU A 16 5.10 13.43 0.89
N PRO A 17 5.47 12.38 0.14
CA PRO A 17 6.45 11.42 0.64
C PRO A 17 7.81 12.06 0.84
N LEU A 18 8.52 11.61 1.89
CA LEU A 18 9.86 12.11 2.22
C LEU A 18 10.94 11.40 1.42
N MET A 19 10.61 10.31 0.76
CA MET A 19 11.51 9.52 -0.06
C MET A 19 10.91 9.37 -1.44
N GLU A 20 11.71 8.88 -2.39
CA GLU A 20 11.19 8.60 -3.73
C GLU A 20 10.33 7.35 -3.73
N TYR A 21 9.15 7.50 -4.31
CA TYR A 21 8.25 6.39 -4.61
C TYR A 21 7.94 6.41 -6.10
N ASP A 22 7.53 5.28 -6.64
CA ASP A 22 7.17 5.21 -8.06
C ASP A 22 5.85 5.91 -8.34
N TYR A 23 4.97 5.93 -7.34
CA TYR A 23 3.66 6.56 -7.48
C TYR A 23 3.18 7.07 -6.13
N TRP A 24 2.58 8.25 -6.15
CA TRP A 24 1.89 8.84 -4.98
C TRP A 24 0.39 8.85 -5.26
N ALA A 25 -0.33 7.91 -4.66
CA ALA A 25 -1.78 7.83 -4.77
C ALA A 25 -2.41 8.65 -3.64
N LYS A 26 -3.39 9.47 -3.97
CA LYS A 26 -4.03 10.36 -3.01
C LYS A 26 -5.42 9.87 -2.61
N SER A 27 -5.86 8.73 -3.15
CA SER A 27 -7.17 8.17 -2.88
C SER A 27 -7.14 6.65 -3.05
N TYR A 28 -8.21 6.00 -2.57
CA TYR A 28 -8.41 4.59 -2.79
C TYR A 28 -8.40 4.24 -4.29
N ASN A 29 -9.16 5.00 -5.09
CA ASN A 29 -9.24 4.72 -6.52
C ASN A 29 -7.91 4.89 -7.22
N GLU A 30 -7.14 5.92 -6.86
CA GLU A 30 -5.81 6.10 -7.43
C GLU A 30 -4.87 4.96 -7.06
N ALA A 31 -4.92 4.50 -5.80
CA ALA A 31 -4.07 3.40 -5.35
C ALA A 31 -4.40 2.10 -6.08
N VAL A 32 -5.68 1.76 -6.17
CA VAL A 32 -6.11 0.55 -6.87
C VAL A 32 -5.76 0.61 -8.36
N SER A 33 -5.97 1.76 -8.97
CA SER A 33 -5.61 1.96 -10.38
C SER A 33 -4.11 1.79 -10.62
N ALA A 34 -3.29 2.34 -9.73
CA ALA A 34 -1.84 2.21 -9.82
C ALA A 34 -1.41 0.75 -9.66
N LEU A 35 -2.01 0.04 -8.69
CA LEU A 35 -1.71 -1.37 -8.48
C LEU A 35 -2.09 -2.22 -9.70
N LYS A 36 -3.24 -1.96 -10.30
CA LYS A 36 -3.66 -2.67 -11.50
C LYS A 36 -2.74 -2.41 -12.69
N THR A 37 -2.23 -1.17 -12.80
CA THR A 37 -1.44 -0.76 -13.95
C THR A 37 0.01 -1.21 -13.84
N TYR A 38 0.62 -1.07 -12.67
CA TYR A 38 2.07 -1.19 -12.51
C TYR A 38 2.53 -2.44 -11.78
N HIS A 39 1.64 -3.11 -11.05
CA HIS A 39 2.03 -4.29 -10.31
C HIS A 39 1.77 -5.55 -11.14
N SER A 40 2.82 -6.37 -11.27
CA SER A 40 2.71 -7.69 -11.87
C SER A 40 3.11 -8.73 -10.80
N PRO A 41 2.18 -9.58 -10.34
CA PRO A 41 2.49 -10.53 -9.26
C PRO A 41 3.67 -11.46 -9.55
N SER A 42 3.90 -11.76 -10.83
CA SER A 42 4.96 -12.69 -11.20
C SER A 42 6.35 -12.05 -11.28
N HIS A 43 6.45 -10.72 -11.35
CA HIS A 43 7.72 -10.04 -11.62
C HIS A 43 8.00 -8.84 -10.74
N THR A 44 7.02 -8.35 -9.99
CA THR A 44 7.12 -7.08 -9.28
C THR A 44 7.11 -7.30 -7.78
N ALA A 45 8.17 -6.85 -7.12
CA ALA A 45 8.17 -6.74 -5.68
C ALA A 45 7.43 -5.46 -5.31
N LEU A 46 6.45 -5.57 -4.44
CA LEU A 46 5.61 -4.44 -4.03
C LEU A 46 6.00 -3.95 -2.65
N LEU A 47 6.25 -2.65 -2.54
CA LEU A 47 6.27 -1.94 -1.27
C LEU A 47 5.07 -1.02 -1.22
N LEU A 48 4.24 -1.20 -0.20
CA LEU A 48 3.02 -0.42 0.00
C LEU A 48 3.18 0.39 1.27
N ASP A 49 3.19 1.72 1.14
CA ASP A 49 3.31 2.64 2.27
C ASP A 49 1.97 3.37 2.43
N LEU A 50 1.22 3.00 3.46
CA LEU A 50 -0.18 3.40 3.62
C LEU A 50 -0.40 4.37 4.76
N ASP A 51 -1.16 5.44 4.49
CA ASP A 51 -1.94 6.12 5.51
C ASP A 51 -3.31 5.45 5.63
N HIS A 52 -3.90 5.48 6.82
CA HIS A 52 -5.25 4.94 7.02
C HIS A 52 -6.31 5.91 6.56
N ASP A 53 -6.22 7.17 7.00
CA ASP A 53 -7.26 8.17 6.74
C ASP A 53 -6.94 8.92 5.45
N LEU A 54 -7.84 8.84 4.48
CA LEU A 54 -7.62 9.40 3.15
C LEU A 54 -8.58 10.56 2.83
N GLY A 55 -9.25 11.10 3.86
CA GLY A 55 -10.18 12.21 3.66
C GLY A 55 -11.43 11.83 2.87
N GLU A 56 -11.74 10.55 2.79
CA GLU A 56 -12.88 10.02 2.05
C GLU A 56 -13.43 8.81 2.80
N GLU A 57 -14.50 8.22 2.28
CA GLU A 57 -15.12 7.06 2.92
C GLU A 57 -14.20 5.84 2.94
N LYS A 58 -13.54 5.58 1.82
CA LYS A 58 -12.56 4.49 1.74
C LYS A 58 -11.28 4.88 2.45
N THR A 59 -10.64 3.90 3.09
CA THR A 59 -9.43 4.10 3.88
C THR A 59 -8.27 3.25 3.38
N GLY A 60 -7.11 3.43 3.99
CA GLY A 60 -5.97 2.55 3.72
C GLY A 60 -6.27 1.10 4.04
N TYR A 61 -7.13 0.83 5.02
CA TYR A 61 -7.57 -0.53 5.31
C TYR A 61 -8.30 -1.14 4.11
N ASP A 62 -9.14 -0.37 3.42
CA ASP A 62 -9.84 -0.84 2.23
C ASP A 62 -8.86 -1.18 1.10
N ILE A 63 -7.77 -0.42 0.97
CA ILE A 63 -6.72 -0.72 0.01
C ILE A 63 -6.04 -2.05 0.37
N ALA A 64 -5.71 -2.24 1.65
CA ALA A 64 -5.11 -3.48 2.13
C ALA A 64 -6.04 -4.67 1.86
N LYS A 65 -7.34 -4.52 2.11
CA LYS A 65 -8.34 -5.55 1.80
C LYS A 65 -8.36 -5.88 0.31
N TRP A 66 -8.34 -4.86 -0.52
CA TRP A 66 -8.31 -5.07 -1.97
C TRP A 66 -7.11 -5.90 -2.39
N CYS A 67 -5.93 -5.60 -1.83
CA CYS A 67 -4.73 -6.38 -2.13
C CYS A 67 -4.90 -7.84 -1.72
N VAL A 68 -5.40 -8.09 -0.51
CA VAL A 68 -5.63 -9.44 -0.01
C VAL A 68 -6.64 -10.19 -0.90
N GLU A 69 -7.72 -9.54 -1.28
CA GLU A 69 -8.75 -10.13 -2.12
C GLU A 69 -8.26 -10.45 -3.53
N ASN A 70 -7.23 -9.76 -3.97
CA ASN A 70 -6.61 -9.98 -5.28
C ASN A 70 -5.33 -10.81 -5.22
N ASN A 71 -5.09 -11.48 -4.09
CA ASN A 71 -3.96 -12.39 -3.89
C ASN A 71 -2.61 -11.71 -4.08
N ILE A 72 -2.51 -10.43 -3.73
CA ILE A 72 -1.27 -9.68 -3.80
C ILE A 72 -0.58 -9.79 -2.43
N VAL A 73 0.72 -10.08 -2.46
CA VAL A 73 1.56 -10.14 -1.25
C VAL A 73 2.79 -9.28 -1.50
N GLY A 74 3.23 -8.58 -0.46
CA GLY A 74 4.41 -7.73 -0.56
C GLY A 74 4.94 -7.33 0.80
N ILE A 75 5.67 -6.24 0.84
CA ILE A 75 6.12 -5.63 2.09
C ILE A 75 5.36 -4.31 2.26
N PHE A 76 5.19 -3.91 3.51
CA PHE A 76 4.38 -2.73 3.78
C PHE A 76 4.92 -1.93 4.96
N ARG A 77 4.51 -0.67 4.98
CA ARG A 77 4.70 0.24 6.09
C ARG A 77 3.41 1.03 6.26
N VAL A 78 3.06 1.32 7.51
CA VAL A 78 1.91 2.19 7.81
C VAL A 78 2.44 3.45 8.47
N HIS A 79 2.12 4.60 7.90
CA HIS A 79 2.56 5.90 8.41
C HIS A 79 1.40 6.74 8.95
N SER A 80 0.40 6.08 9.51
CA SER A 80 -0.82 6.74 9.97
C SER A 80 -0.70 7.26 11.40
N MET A 81 -1.36 8.39 11.67
CA MET A 81 -1.54 8.92 13.01
C MET A 81 -2.74 8.30 13.74
N ASN A 82 -3.48 7.43 13.07
CA ASN A 82 -4.63 6.72 13.64
C ASN A 82 -4.18 5.36 14.18
N PRO A 83 -4.02 5.20 15.52
CA PRO A 83 -3.48 3.95 16.06
C PRO A 83 -4.39 2.74 15.84
N VAL A 84 -5.71 2.93 15.85
CA VAL A 84 -6.63 1.84 15.60
C VAL A 84 -6.58 1.40 14.14
N GLY A 85 -6.62 2.36 13.23
CA GLY A 85 -6.52 2.09 11.80
C GLY A 85 -5.21 1.43 11.43
N ARG A 86 -4.11 1.93 12.02
CA ARG A 86 -2.78 1.35 11.81
C ARG A 86 -2.74 -0.11 12.24
N LYS A 87 -3.23 -0.41 13.45
CA LYS A 87 -3.25 -1.77 13.97
C LYS A 87 -4.07 -2.70 13.08
N ASN A 88 -5.22 -2.24 12.62
CA ASN A 88 -6.09 -3.05 11.77
C ASN A 88 -5.39 -3.41 10.45
N ILE A 89 -4.69 -2.48 9.83
CA ILE A 89 -3.93 -2.74 8.61
C ILE A 89 -2.80 -3.73 8.90
N GLU A 90 -2.06 -3.52 9.98
CA GLU A 90 -0.94 -4.39 10.35
C GLU A 90 -1.40 -5.83 10.57
N GLU A 91 -2.48 -6.01 11.30
CA GLU A 91 -3.02 -7.34 11.57
C GLU A 91 -3.53 -8.03 10.31
N LEU A 92 -4.23 -7.30 9.45
CA LEU A 92 -4.75 -7.86 8.21
C LEU A 92 -3.61 -8.33 7.31
N LEU A 93 -2.67 -7.45 7.01
CA LEU A 93 -1.62 -7.76 6.05
C LEU A 93 -0.68 -8.85 6.56
N THR A 94 -0.27 -8.79 7.83
CA THR A 94 0.59 -9.83 8.39
C THR A 94 -0.10 -11.18 8.42
N HIS A 95 -1.40 -11.23 8.68
CA HIS A 95 -2.17 -12.47 8.64
C HIS A 95 -2.12 -13.12 7.27
N TYR A 96 -2.09 -12.32 6.21
CA TYR A 96 -2.07 -12.82 4.83
C TYR A 96 -0.67 -12.86 4.22
N GLY A 97 0.36 -12.89 5.04
CA GLY A 97 1.72 -13.19 4.59
C GLY A 97 2.58 -11.99 4.22
N TRP A 98 2.09 -10.77 4.43
CA TRP A 98 2.88 -9.58 4.19
C TRP A 98 3.90 -9.37 5.29
N THR A 99 5.04 -8.77 4.96
CA THR A 99 6.09 -8.42 5.92
C THR A 99 6.06 -6.91 6.15
N GLU A 100 5.98 -6.53 7.42
CA GLU A 100 6.02 -5.11 7.79
C GLU A 100 7.46 -4.63 7.90
N ILE A 101 7.70 -3.42 7.38
CA ILE A 101 9.00 -2.74 7.54
C ILE A 101 8.79 -1.43 8.31
N PHE A 102 9.85 -0.96 8.93
CA PHE A 102 9.80 0.24 9.77
C PHE A 102 10.60 1.39 9.18
#